data_e92d9e4df9f04b38c7b9b05eda434cf8
#
_entry.id   e92d9e4df9f04b38c7b9b05eda434cf8
#
_cell.length_a   1.000
_cell.length_b   1.000
_cell.length_c   1.000
_cell.angle_alpha   90.00
_cell.angle_beta   90.00
_cell.angle_gamma   90.00
#
_symmetry.space_group_name_H-M   'P 1'
#
loop_
_entity.id
_entity.type
_entity.pdbx_description
1 polymer ?
#
loop_
_entity_poly.entity_id
_entity_poly.type
_entity_poly.pdbx_seq_one_letter_code
_entity_poly.pdbx_strand_id
1 'polypeptide(L)'
;MKLLLTVAVLALTACTAPPRGAETDLARWEQRAQAVTITRDDWGIPHVRGRTDADAVFGVVYAQAEDDFNRIETNYLTMIGRLAEAEGESALFSDLRARLYVDPGEMQRRYAASPDWLKALMEAWADGLNFYLHEHPQIKPRVITRFE
;
A
#
# COMPACT_ATOMS: atom_id res chain seq x y z
N MET A 1 -57.12 1.02 -36.30
CA MET A 1 -55.77 1.53 -36.59
C MET A 1 -55.10 1.67 -35.24
N LYS A 2 -54.32 0.63 -34.81
CA LYS A 2 -53.64 0.59 -33.48
C LYS A 2 -52.19 1.04 -33.67
N LEU A 3 -51.83 2.17 -33.00
CA LEU A 3 -50.48 2.73 -33.03
C LEU A 3 -49.67 2.06 -31.94
N LEU A 4 -48.67 1.27 -32.33
CA LEU A 4 -47.67 0.68 -31.40
C LEU A 4 -46.57 1.68 -31.15
N LEU A 5 -46.48 2.16 -29.91
CA LEU A 5 -45.41 3.03 -29.44
C LEU A 5 -44.27 2.17 -28.89
N THR A 6 -43.16 2.05 -29.64
CA THR A 6 -41.96 1.34 -29.19
C THR A 6 -41.10 2.30 -28.38
N VAL A 7 -41.01 2.07 -27.07
CA VAL A 7 -40.10 2.81 -26.19
C VAL A 7 -38.75 2.13 -26.22
N ALA A 8 -37.77 2.77 -26.83
CA ALA A 8 -36.35 2.35 -26.78
C ALA A 8 -35.71 2.82 -25.47
N VAL A 9 -35.42 1.88 -24.57
CA VAL A 9 -34.65 2.14 -23.36
C VAL A 9 -33.16 2.16 -23.71
N LEU A 10 -32.57 3.36 -23.79
CA LEU A 10 -31.10 3.51 -23.85
C LEU A 10 -30.51 3.25 -22.46
N ALA A 11 -29.87 2.09 -22.28
CA ALA A 11 -29.04 1.83 -21.10
C ALA A 11 -27.74 2.65 -21.20
N LEU A 12 -27.66 3.76 -20.47
CA LEU A 12 -26.38 4.45 -20.23
C LEU A 12 -25.55 3.61 -19.26
N THR A 13 -24.59 2.87 -19.78
CA THR A 13 -23.50 2.32 -18.98
C THR A 13 -22.60 3.49 -18.55
N ALA A 14 -22.78 3.98 -17.34
CA ALA A 14 -21.87 4.94 -16.71
C ALA A 14 -20.54 4.20 -16.45
N CYS A 15 -19.55 4.37 -17.32
CA CYS A 15 -18.16 4.11 -16.98
C CYS A 15 -17.77 5.11 -15.89
N THR A 16 -17.75 4.67 -14.63
CA THR A 16 -17.17 5.46 -13.55
C THR A 16 -15.65 5.44 -13.74
N ALA A 17 -15.11 6.55 -14.26
CA ALA A 17 -13.66 6.76 -14.27
C ALA A 17 -13.14 6.69 -12.82
N PRO A 18 -11.98 6.04 -12.57
CA PRO A 18 -11.39 6.04 -11.25
C PRO A 18 -11.07 7.46 -10.79
N PRO A 19 -11.06 7.73 -9.47
CA PRO A 19 -10.72 9.04 -8.96
C PRO A 19 -9.31 9.44 -9.44
N ARG A 20 -9.13 10.66 -9.91
CA ARG A 20 -7.88 11.18 -10.51
C ARG A 20 -6.62 10.90 -9.68
N GLY A 21 -6.74 10.76 -8.36
CA GLY A 21 -5.63 10.39 -7.48
C GLY A 21 -5.11 8.97 -7.71
N ALA A 22 -5.97 8.02 -8.02
CA ALA A 22 -5.57 6.61 -8.21
C ALA A 22 -4.78 6.39 -9.52
N GLU A 23 -5.11 7.10 -10.60
CA GLU A 23 -4.34 7.04 -11.86
C GLU A 23 -2.93 7.62 -11.71
N THR A 24 -2.79 8.72 -10.95
CA THR A 24 -1.48 9.33 -10.68
C THR A 24 -0.61 8.45 -9.80
N ASP A 25 -1.20 7.76 -8.82
CA ASP A 25 -0.50 6.84 -7.94
C ASP A 25 0.01 5.62 -8.71
N LEU A 26 -0.86 4.98 -9.50
CA LEU A 26 -0.47 3.83 -10.31
C LEU A 26 0.67 4.17 -11.27
N ALA A 27 0.58 5.28 -12.00
CA ALA A 27 1.63 5.72 -12.91
C ALA A 27 2.97 5.95 -12.18
N ARG A 28 2.94 6.49 -10.94
CA ARG A 28 4.14 6.65 -10.10
C ARG A 28 4.72 5.29 -9.69
N TRP A 29 3.88 4.35 -9.26
CA TRP A 29 4.32 3.00 -8.87
C TRP A 29 4.93 2.23 -10.04
N GLU A 30 4.30 2.25 -11.22
CA GLU A 30 4.81 1.65 -12.44
C GLU A 30 6.17 2.26 -12.86
N GLN A 31 6.31 3.58 -12.74
CA GLN A 31 7.58 4.25 -13.02
C GLN A 31 8.70 3.79 -12.08
N ARG A 32 8.40 3.63 -10.76
CA ARG A 32 9.35 3.08 -9.79
C ARG A 32 9.68 1.62 -10.09
N ALA A 33 8.69 0.81 -10.42
CA ALA A 33 8.89 -0.60 -10.77
C ALA A 33 9.84 -0.77 -11.97
N GLN A 34 9.74 0.09 -12.98
CA GLN A 34 10.65 0.11 -14.13
C GLN A 34 12.10 0.51 -13.76
N ALA A 35 12.30 1.15 -12.61
CA ALA A 35 13.61 1.57 -12.10
C ALA A 35 14.25 0.53 -11.18
N VAL A 36 13.57 -0.60 -10.91
CA VAL A 36 13.99 -1.65 -9.97
C VAL A 36 14.25 -2.96 -10.70
N THR A 37 15.26 -3.69 -10.23
CA THR A 37 15.49 -5.09 -10.62
C THR A 37 15.55 -5.93 -9.34
N ILE A 38 14.75 -6.98 -9.27
CA ILE A 38 14.75 -7.97 -8.20
C ILE A 38 15.21 -9.29 -8.79
N THR A 39 16.28 -9.86 -8.26
CA THR A 39 16.80 -11.18 -8.64
C THR A 39 16.85 -12.06 -7.41
N ARG A 40 16.26 -13.23 -7.47
CA ARG A 40 16.36 -14.21 -6.37
C ARG A 40 17.46 -15.20 -6.66
N ASP A 41 18.29 -15.46 -5.65
CA ASP A 41 19.33 -16.47 -5.74
C ASP A 41 18.78 -17.89 -5.52
N ASP A 42 19.66 -18.91 -5.54
CA ASP A 42 19.28 -20.32 -5.36
C ASP A 42 18.66 -20.63 -3.99
N TRP A 43 18.80 -19.73 -3.02
CA TRP A 43 18.20 -19.81 -1.68
C TRP A 43 16.88 -19.03 -1.57
N GLY A 44 16.46 -18.36 -2.67
CA GLY A 44 15.28 -17.51 -2.71
C GLY A 44 15.50 -16.12 -2.12
N ILE A 45 16.73 -15.74 -1.75
CA ILE A 45 17.02 -14.42 -1.17
C ILE A 45 16.93 -13.35 -2.27
N PRO A 46 16.12 -12.29 -2.09
CA PRO A 46 15.98 -11.24 -3.07
C PRO A 46 17.17 -10.28 -3.04
N HIS A 47 17.82 -10.10 -4.18
CA HIS A 47 18.82 -9.07 -4.44
C HIS A 47 18.17 -7.94 -5.20
N VAL A 48 18.04 -6.78 -4.56
CA VAL A 48 17.32 -5.63 -5.12
C VAL A 48 18.31 -4.56 -5.56
N ARG A 49 18.12 -4.05 -6.78
CA ARG A 49 18.86 -2.90 -7.32
C ARG A 49 17.85 -1.85 -7.79
N GLY A 50 17.94 -0.65 -7.26
CA GLY A 50 17.21 0.54 -7.70
C GLY A 50 18.12 1.56 -8.36
N ARG A 51 17.56 2.50 -9.14
CA ARG A 51 18.31 3.65 -9.67
C ARG A 51 18.62 4.67 -8.59
N THR A 52 17.74 4.78 -7.60
CA THR A 52 17.87 5.63 -6.42
C THR A 52 17.65 4.81 -5.16
N ASP A 53 18.00 5.36 -3.99
CA ASP A 53 17.74 4.73 -2.70
C ASP A 53 16.23 4.50 -2.50
N ALA A 54 15.39 5.44 -2.92
CA ALA A 54 13.94 5.29 -2.87
C ALA A 54 13.44 4.14 -3.75
N ASP A 55 13.98 3.96 -4.97
CA ASP A 55 13.63 2.83 -5.82
C ASP A 55 14.09 1.50 -5.19
N ALA A 56 15.26 1.49 -4.55
CA ALA A 56 15.74 0.31 -3.84
C ALA A 56 14.81 -0.06 -2.66
N VAL A 57 14.36 0.93 -1.87
CA VAL A 57 13.37 0.72 -0.77
C VAL A 57 12.06 0.17 -1.32
N PHE A 58 11.53 0.75 -2.41
CA PHE A 58 10.34 0.25 -3.09
C PHE A 58 10.47 -1.23 -3.47
N GLY A 59 11.59 -1.60 -4.09
CA GLY A 59 11.84 -2.98 -4.50
C GLY A 59 12.04 -3.95 -3.34
N VAL A 60 12.74 -3.53 -2.28
CA VAL A 60 12.94 -4.37 -1.08
C VAL A 60 11.61 -4.67 -0.41
N VAL A 61 10.76 -3.67 -0.19
CA VAL A 61 9.48 -3.90 0.48
C VAL A 61 8.51 -4.70 -0.39
N TYR A 62 8.55 -4.51 -1.72
CA TYR A 62 7.79 -5.34 -2.65
C TYR A 62 8.20 -6.81 -2.54
N ALA A 63 9.51 -7.11 -2.58
CA ALA A 63 10.01 -8.47 -2.42
C ALA A 63 9.67 -9.10 -1.07
N GLN A 64 9.70 -8.31 0.01
CA GLN A 64 9.25 -8.76 1.33
C GLN A 64 7.74 -9.07 1.36
N ALA A 65 6.93 -8.29 0.63
CA ALA A 65 5.50 -8.54 0.53
C ALA A 65 5.19 -9.81 -0.27
N GLU A 66 6.00 -10.13 -1.30
CA GLU A 66 5.94 -11.43 -1.99
C GLU A 66 6.20 -12.60 -1.03
N ASP A 67 7.14 -12.45 -0.10
CA ASP A 67 7.50 -13.49 0.84
C ASP A 67 6.45 -13.68 1.95
N ASP A 68 5.97 -12.59 2.57
CA ASP A 68 4.98 -12.64 3.66
C ASP A 68 4.31 -11.29 3.91
N PHE A 69 3.34 -10.92 3.09
CA PHE A 69 2.57 -9.69 3.27
C PHE A 69 1.85 -9.62 4.63
N ASN A 70 1.30 -10.75 5.10
CA ASN A 70 0.56 -10.77 6.36
C ASN A 70 1.44 -10.40 7.56
N ARG A 71 2.70 -10.79 7.54
CA ARG A 71 3.68 -10.41 8.57
C ARG A 71 3.97 -8.92 8.54
N ILE A 72 4.11 -8.34 7.34
CA ILE A 72 4.33 -6.88 7.19
C ILE A 72 3.13 -6.13 7.76
N GLU A 73 1.91 -6.50 7.39
CA GLU A 73 0.69 -5.87 7.91
C GLU A 73 0.59 -6.00 9.43
N THR A 74 0.85 -7.19 9.98
CA THR A 74 0.83 -7.44 11.43
C THR A 74 1.84 -6.56 12.16
N ASN A 75 3.08 -6.46 11.64
CA ASN A 75 4.11 -5.61 12.22
C ASN A 75 3.72 -4.12 12.14
N TYR A 76 3.17 -3.68 11.02
CA TYR A 76 2.70 -2.31 10.86
C TYR A 76 1.58 -1.98 11.85
N LEU A 77 0.56 -2.82 11.95
CA LEU A 77 -0.53 -2.67 12.93
C LEU A 77 0.00 -2.63 14.37
N THR A 78 0.98 -3.47 14.70
CA THR A 78 1.62 -3.49 16.02
C THR A 78 2.29 -2.16 16.32
N MET A 79 3.05 -1.62 15.36
CA MET A 79 3.80 -0.37 15.54
C MET A 79 2.89 0.85 15.70
N ILE A 80 1.75 0.89 15.01
CA ILE A 80 0.79 2.00 15.10
C ILE A 80 -0.26 1.81 16.20
N GLY A 81 -0.21 0.70 16.96
CA GLY A 81 -1.14 0.41 18.05
C GLY A 81 -2.56 0.12 17.57
N ARG A 82 -2.70 -0.66 16.50
CA ARG A 82 -3.96 -1.08 15.88
C ARG A 82 -4.06 -2.59 15.69
N LEU A 83 -3.20 -3.38 16.34
CA LEU A 83 -3.18 -4.83 16.18
C LEU A 83 -4.50 -5.49 16.63
N ALA A 84 -5.16 -4.93 17.63
CA ALA A 84 -6.45 -5.44 18.12
C ALA A 84 -7.57 -5.41 17.05
N GLU A 85 -7.46 -4.60 16.01
CA GLU A 85 -8.40 -4.62 14.89
C GLU A 85 -8.33 -5.94 14.09
N ALA A 86 -7.16 -6.58 14.10
CA ALA A 86 -6.92 -7.85 13.42
C ALA A 86 -6.95 -9.06 14.38
N GLU A 87 -6.42 -8.93 15.60
CA GLU A 87 -6.23 -10.03 16.56
C GLU A 87 -7.26 -10.06 17.72
N GLY A 88 -8.11 -9.01 17.80
CA GLY A 88 -9.11 -8.89 18.84
C GLY A 88 -8.55 -8.46 20.20
N GLU A 89 -9.30 -8.74 21.26
CA GLU A 89 -9.05 -8.26 22.63
C GLU A 89 -7.68 -8.69 23.18
N SER A 90 -7.15 -9.82 22.75
CA SER A 90 -5.84 -10.32 23.19
C SER A 90 -4.68 -9.37 22.87
N ALA A 91 -4.81 -8.55 21.82
CA ALA A 91 -3.79 -7.60 21.40
C ALA A 91 -3.95 -6.19 22.03
N LEU A 92 -5.03 -5.95 22.79
CA LEU A 92 -5.35 -4.62 23.32
C LEU A 92 -4.22 -4.01 24.15
N PHE A 93 -3.58 -4.79 25.02
CA PHE A 93 -2.46 -4.30 25.82
C PHE A 93 -1.22 -3.97 24.99
N SER A 94 -1.00 -4.67 23.88
CA SER A 94 0.05 -4.34 22.92
C SER A 94 -0.21 -2.98 22.28
N ASP A 95 -1.45 -2.72 21.86
CA ASP A 95 -1.84 -1.44 21.25
C ASP A 95 -1.74 -0.29 22.25
N LEU A 96 -2.22 -0.48 23.47
CA LEU A 96 -2.09 0.53 24.52
C LEU A 96 -0.62 0.87 24.80
N ARG A 97 0.24 -0.15 24.88
CA ARG A 97 1.69 0.05 25.05
C ARG A 97 2.30 0.81 23.88
N ALA A 98 1.96 0.46 22.63
CA ALA A 98 2.48 1.17 21.46
C ALA A 98 2.10 2.65 21.51
N ARG A 99 0.86 2.98 21.86
CA ARG A 99 0.34 4.35 21.96
C ARG A 99 0.92 5.18 23.09
N LEU A 100 1.58 4.57 24.08
CA LEU A 100 2.36 5.30 25.08
C LEU A 100 3.62 5.94 24.50
N TYR A 101 4.17 5.35 23.42
CA TYR A 101 5.42 5.81 22.80
C TYR A 101 5.21 6.49 21.46
N VAL A 102 4.10 6.20 20.79
CA VAL A 102 3.80 6.68 19.44
C VAL A 102 2.55 7.56 19.49
N ASP A 103 2.76 8.87 19.53
CA ASP A 103 1.70 9.87 19.33
C ASP A 103 1.55 10.17 17.83
N PRO A 104 0.38 9.90 17.22
CA PRO A 104 0.19 10.11 15.79
C PRO A 104 0.40 11.56 15.34
N GLY A 105 -0.03 12.53 16.16
CA GLY A 105 0.14 13.95 15.84
C GLY A 105 1.61 14.38 15.89
N GLU A 106 2.39 13.84 16.84
CA GLU A 106 3.84 14.07 16.89
C GLU A 106 4.54 13.42 15.69
N MET A 107 4.14 12.20 15.30
CA MET A 107 4.72 11.53 14.11
C MET A 107 4.46 12.33 12.85
N GLN A 108 3.26 12.88 12.65
CA GLN A 108 2.95 13.75 11.52
C GLN A 108 3.82 15.02 11.52
N ARG A 109 4.01 15.66 12.67
CA ARG A 109 4.88 16.83 12.77
C ARG A 109 6.34 16.50 12.43
N ARG A 110 6.84 15.35 12.92
CA ARG A 110 8.20 14.89 12.63
C ARG A 110 8.36 14.53 11.15
N TYR A 111 7.38 13.86 10.56
CA TYR A 111 7.38 13.59 9.12
C TYR A 111 7.40 14.90 8.32
N ALA A 112 6.54 15.86 8.65
CA ALA A 112 6.51 17.17 7.96
C ALA A 112 7.86 17.90 8.04
N ALA A 113 8.55 17.82 9.18
CA ALA A 113 9.86 18.42 9.42
C ALA A 113 11.04 17.59 8.87
N SER A 114 10.80 16.37 8.39
CA SER A 114 11.86 15.49 7.87
C SER A 114 12.45 16.03 6.57
N PRO A 115 13.73 15.77 6.29
CA PRO A 115 14.34 16.15 5.03
C PRO A 115 13.74 15.38 3.86
N ASP A 116 13.77 15.97 2.66
CA ASP A 116 13.11 15.42 1.46
C ASP A 116 13.58 14.01 1.10
N TRP A 117 14.87 13.73 1.29
CA TRP A 117 15.39 12.37 1.02
C TRP A 117 14.72 11.32 1.90
N LEU A 118 14.47 11.63 3.20
CA LEU A 118 13.81 10.69 4.12
C LEU A 118 12.33 10.51 3.78
N LYS A 119 11.63 11.61 3.43
CA LYS A 119 10.24 11.53 2.94
C LYS A 119 10.15 10.64 1.71
N ALA A 120 11.08 10.81 0.74
CA ALA A 120 11.12 10.00 -0.46
C ALA A 120 11.29 8.49 -0.16
N LEU A 121 12.08 8.11 0.86
CA LEU A 121 12.21 6.72 1.29
C LEU A 121 10.92 6.20 1.92
N MET A 122 10.27 6.99 2.79
CA MET A 122 9.02 6.61 3.46
C MET A 122 7.87 6.46 2.45
N GLU A 123 7.75 7.39 1.50
CA GLU A 123 6.79 7.30 0.40
C GLU A 123 7.04 6.07 -0.50
N ALA A 124 8.30 5.78 -0.81
CA ALA A 124 8.66 4.62 -1.61
C ALA A 124 8.33 3.30 -0.90
N TRP A 125 8.45 3.26 0.42
CA TRP A 125 8.04 2.10 1.23
C TRP A 125 6.52 1.87 1.13
N ALA A 126 5.72 2.91 1.30
CA ALA A 126 4.26 2.83 1.15
C ALA A 126 3.85 2.47 -0.29
N ASP A 127 4.48 3.11 -1.28
CA ASP A 127 4.26 2.85 -2.70
C ASP A 127 4.53 1.37 -3.07
N GLY A 128 5.59 0.77 -2.54
CA GLY A 128 5.94 -0.63 -2.80
C GLY A 128 4.89 -1.61 -2.30
N LEU A 129 4.33 -1.38 -1.10
CA LEU A 129 3.25 -2.20 -0.56
C LEU A 129 1.93 -2.00 -1.30
N ASN A 130 1.59 -0.75 -1.63
CA ASN A 130 0.39 -0.44 -2.39
C ASN A 130 0.45 -1.02 -3.80
N PHE A 131 1.61 -0.98 -4.45
CA PHE A 131 1.81 -1.59 -5.76
C PHE A 131 1.71 -3.11 -5.69
N TYR A 132 2.30 -3.74 -4.66
CA TYR A 132 2.14 -5.17 -4.43
C TYR A 132 0.66 -5.58 -4.32
N LEU A 133 -0.13 -4.85 -3.52
CA LEU A 133 -1.57 -5.12 -3.38
C LEU A 133 -2.34 -4.88 -4.68
N HIS A 134 -1.92 -3.92 -5.49
CA HIS A 134 -2.52 -3.66 -6.81
C HIS A 134 -2.29 -4.84 -7.77
N GLU A 135 -1.04 -5.33 -7.85
CA GLU A 135 -0.67 -6.46 -8.72
C GLU A 135 -1.22 -7.81 -8.23
N HIS A 136 -1.55 -7.92 -6.93
CA HIS A 136 -1.99 -9.16 -6.30
C HIS A 136 -3.40 -9.03 -5.67
N PRO A 137 -4.47 -8.83 -6.48
CA PRO A 137 -5.82 -8.59 -5.98
C PRO A 137 -6.42 -9.79 -5.20
N GLN A 138 -5.80 -10.97 -5.30
CA GLN A 138 -6.13 -12.16 -4.49
C GLN A 138 -5.68 -12.03 -3.04
N ILE A 139 -4.65 -11.23 -2.75
CA ILE A 139 -4.19 -10.96 -1.38
C ILE A 139 -5.21 -10.03 -0.71
N LYS A 140 -5.69 -10.45 0.46
CA LYS A 140 -6.69 -9.70 1.21
C LYS A 140 -6.05 -9.19 2.51
N PRO A 141 -5.75 -7.89 2.60
CA PRO A 141 -5.35 -7.27 3.86
C PRO A 141 -6.40 -7.52 4.94
N ARG A 142 -5.96 -7.70 6.18
CA ARG A 142 -6.85 -7.89 7.34
C ARG A 142 -7.48 -6.57 7.78
N VAL A 143 -6.74 -5.47 7.67
CA VAL A 143 -7.13 -4.12 8.13
C VAL A 143 -6.66 -3.02 7.18
N ILE A 144 -5.40 -3.07 6.71
CA ILE A 144 -4.76 -1.98 5.97
C ILE A 144 -4.94 -2.19 4.46
N THR A 145 -5.90 -1.50 3.89
CA THR A 145 -6.15 -1.55 2.43
C THR A 145 -5.27 -0.58 1.64
N ARG A 146 -4.63 0.39 2.31
CA ARG A 146 -3.71 1.37 1.74
C ARG A 146 -2.71 1.81 2.80
N PHE A 147 -1.45 1.81 2.45
CA PHE A 147 -0.35 2.33 3.27
C PHE A 147 -0.07 3.80 2.91
N GLU A 148 0.19 4.63 3.95
CA GLU A 148 0.46 6.08 3.84
C GLU A 148 1.63 6.46 4.75
#